data_26f981a1fe90811c0602affd1eec93fe
#
_entry.id   26f981a1fe90811c0602affd1eec93fe
#
_cell.length_a   1.000
_cell.length_b   1.000
_cell.length_c   1.000
_cell.angle_alpha   90.00
_cell.angle_beta   90.00
_cell.angle_gamma   90.00
#
_symmetry.space_group_name_H-M   'P 1'
#
loop_
_entity.id
_entity.type
_entity.pdbx_description
1 polymer ?
#
loop_
_entity_poly.entity_id
_entity_poly.type
_entity_poly.pdbx_seq_one_letter_code
_entity_poly.pdbx_strand_id
1 'polypeptide(L)'
;MDQVYEVWIEIQANKKLISDSVKFREAMEKCKKAGMTGIILSVKDTSGFVLYKSSLADHYSEFDGEFAADIDYAAECFKIIRELGMKCYAAFDVFAEGNKKNRHSLMKGFREGWQCEVYGLDEGGNAVIQKSTEEKALKTVGSIDDFGEIFVNPGNKEVCSYELSLLKEFAENYKPDGIVLDRVRYVGLSTDFSECSRLEWEAYAHVTGENWPEDIYTIEQYEGGWREIPGKYFGSFFEYRASVIKRFIKSVREMLDETSPEIEFCDYTGSWYPLYYQVGANWASEQYESTEFPWCDAGKLAQTGYAELTDRILSGFYYSDIWMSEAKEKNLPAYWYSVEGSYEIAAKATEHKEVCSLSSTGNTRSACRRQCLYVLQRLADV
;
A
#
# COMPACT_ATOMS: atom_id res chain seq x y z
N MET A 1 -7.48 23.61 -14.84
CA MET A 1 -7.29 22.88 -13.57
C MET A 1 -6.04 23.43 -12.93
N ASP A 2 -6.13 23.82 -11.67
CA ASP A 2 -4.97 24.31 -10.94
C ASP A 2 -4.00 23.15 -10.73
N GLN A 3 -2.71 23.42 -10.84
CA GLN A 3 -1.67 22.42 -10.72
C GLN A 3 -1.53 22.05 -9.23
N VAL A 4 -1.64 20.77 -8.90
CA VAL A 4 -1.55 20.26 -7.53
C VAL A 4 -0.11 19.86 -7.23
N TYR A 5 0.45 20.42 -6.15
CA TYR A 5 1.76 20.08 -5.63
C TYR A 5 1.63 19.71 -4.16
N GLU A 6 1.94 18.49 -3.82
CA GLU A 6 1.79 17.95 -2.48
C GLU A 6 3.10 17.35 -1.98
N VAL A 7 3.30 17.35 -0.67
CA VAL A 7 4.44 16.73 0.00
C VAL A 7 3.93 15.64 0.93
N TRP A 8 4.50 14.44 0.83
CA TRP A 8 4.23 13.35 1.75
C TRP A 8 5.26 13.35 2.88
N ILE A 9 4.78 13.33 4.12
CA ILE A 9 5.58 13.35 5.34
C ILE A 9 5.40 12.01 6.06
N GLU A 10 6.40 11.16 5.98
CA GLU A 10 6.51 9.89 6.66
C GLU A 10 6.85 10.07 8.15
N ILE A 11 6.25 9.27 9.03
CA ILE A 11 6.46 9.40 10.49
C ILE A 11 7.91 9.11 10.85
N GLN A 12 8.42 7.93 10.51
CA GLN A 12 9.74 7.46 10.94
C GLN A 12 10.88 8.37 10.47
N ALA A 13 10.79 8.85 9.24
CA ALA A 13 11.80 9.73 8.66
C ALA A 13 11.77 11.15 9.24
N ASN A 14 10.60 11.60 9.72
CA ASN A 14 10.35 12.99 10.13
C ASN A 14 9.87 13.14 11.58
N LYS A 15 10.09 12.15 12.44
CA LYS A 15 9.58 12.18 13.83
C LYS A 15 9.98 13.42 14.62
N LYS A 16 11.23 13.88 14.53
CA LYS A 16 11.71 15.11 15.17
C LYS A 16 11.10 16.41 14.60
N LEU A 17 10.57 16.34 13.40
CA LEU A 17 9.83 17.44 12.79
C LEU A 17 8.39 17.43 13.30
N ILE A 18 7.75 16.27 13.30
CA ILE A 18 6.35 16.09 13.69
C ILE A 18 6.17 16.35 15.21
N SER A 19 7.15 15.95 16.03
CA SER A 19 7.10 16.11 17.49
C SER A 19 7.31 17.55 17.98
N ASP A 20 7.79 18.45 17.11
CA ASP A 20 8.08 19.84 17.42
C ASP A 20 7.24 20.79 16.55
N SER A 21 6.17 21.34 17.14
CA SER A 21 5.21 22.19 16.41
C SER A 21 5.83 23.47 15.82
N VAL A 22 6.92 23.98 16.42
CA VAL A 22 7.62 25.17 15.90
C VAL A 22 8.38 24.80 14.63
N LYS A 23 9.18 23.75 14.69
CA LYS A 23 9.90 23.25 13.50
C LYS A 23 8.96 22.81 12.40
N PHE A 24 7.85 22.15 12.77
CA PHE A 24 6.83 21.75 11.80
C PHE A 24 6.26 22.96 11.08
N ARG A 25 5.89 24.01 11.80
CA ARG A 25 5.39 25.26 11.21
C ARG A 25 6.41 25.89 10.26
N GLU A 26 7.67 26.04 10.67
CA GLU A 26 8.71 26.60 9.83
C GLU A 26 8.91 25.81 8.53
N ALA A 27 8.83 24.49 8.60
CA ALA A 27 8.91 23.62 7.42
C ALA A 27 7.68 23.80 6.50
N MET A 28 6.47 23.87 7.06
CA MET A 28 5.24 24.07 6.29
C MET A 28 5.20 25.45 5.64
N GLU A 29 5.73 26.49 6.27
CA GLU A 29 5.88 27.84 5.68
C GLU A 29 6.82 27.81 4.47
N LYS A 30 7.93 27.05 4.54
CA LYS A 30 8.83 26.83 3.38
C LYS A 30 8.10 26.08 2.25
N CYS A 31 7.35 25.02 2.57
CA CYS A 31 6.53 24.29 1.59
C CYS A 31 5.53 25.23 0.90
N LYS A 32 4.79 26.02 1.66
CA LYS A 32 3.85 27.01 1.12
C LYS A 32 4.54 28.03 0.21
N LYS A 33 5.68 28.58 0.66
CA LYS A 33 6.49 29.53 -0.13
C LYS A 33 7.02 28.90 -1.43
N ALA A 34 7.32 27.58 -1.41
CA ALA A 34 7.72 26.83 -2.59
C ALA A 34 6.55 26.50 -3.54
N GLY A 35 5.31 26.87 -3.19
CA GLY A 35 4.12 26.66 -4.02
C GLY A 35 3.39 25.36 -3.77
N MET A 36 3.67 24.65 -2.66
CA MET A 36 2.92 23.45 -2.30
C MET A 36 1.46 23.81 -1.98
N THR A 37 0.54 22.98 -2.49
CA THR A 37 -0.91 23.15 -2.36
C THR A 37 -1.51 22.25 -1.27
N GLY A 38 -0.82 21.16 -0.92
CA GLY A 38 -1.27 20.21 0.09
C GLY A 38 -0.14 19.44 0.75
N ILE A 39 -0.45 18.83 1.89
CA ILE A 39 0.44 17.97 2.67
C ILE A 39 -0.27 16.65 2.91
N ILE A 40 0.40 15.55 2.61
CA ILE A 40 0.00 14.20 2.99
C ILE A 40 0.82 13.82 4.21
N LEU A 41 0.17 13.72 5.37
CA LEU A 41 0.79 13.32 6.61
C LEU A 41 0.48 11.84 6.88
N SER A 42 1.49 11.00 7.02
CA SER A 42 1.29 9.66 7.56
C SER A 42 0.81 9.78 9.00
N VAL A 43 -0.39 9.31 9.30
CA VAL A 43 -0.99 9.33 10.63
C VAL A 43 -1.00 7.96 11.29
N LYS A 44 -0.82 6.91 10.51
CA LYS A 44 -0.56 5.53 10.90
C LYS A 44 0.53 4.97 9.99
N ASP A 45 1.59 4.40 10.56
CA ASP A 45 2.65 3.75 9.80
C ASP A 45 2.61 2.21 9.96
N THR A 46 3.59 1.53 9.38
CA THR A 46 3.71 0.06 9.40
C THR A 46 3.85 -0.54 10.80
N SER A 47 4.07 0.25 11.83
CA SER A 47 4.10 -0.23 13.21
C SER A 47 2.71 -0.50 13.79
N GLY A 48 1.67 0.06 13.18
CA GLY A 48 0.28 0.02 13.64
C GLY A 48 -0.06 1.07 14.71
N PHE A 49 0.92 1.90 15.12
CA PHE A 49 0.69 3.02 16.04
C PHE A 49 0.26 4.26 15.27
N VAL A 50 -0.50 5.12 15.96
CA VAL A 50 -1.10 6.32 15.36
C VAL A 50 -0.65 7.62 16.02
N LEU A 51 -0.61 8.71 15.23
CA LEU A 51 -0.24 10.06 15.69
C LEU A 51 -1.39 10.84 16.35
N TYR A 52 -2.55 10.22 16.49
CA TYR A 52 -3.77 10.88 16.94
C TYR A 52 -4.40 10.17 18.15
N LYS A 53 -5.33 10.82 18.81
CA LYS A 53 -6.08 10.23 19.92
C LYS A 53 -7.14 9.26 19.38
N SER A 54 -6.80 7.98 19.38
CA SER A 54 -7.69 6.90 18.95
C SER A 54 -8.27 6.14 20.14
N SER A 55 -9.50 5.67 20.00
CA SER A 55 -10.11 4.70 20.90
C SER A 55 -9.82 3.24 20.51
N LEU A 56 -9.24 3.02 19.34
CA LEU A 56 -9.04 1.71 18.71
C LEU A 56 -7.57 1.29 18.62
N ALA A 57 -6.69 2.25 18.29
CA ALA A 57 -5.26 2.03 18.13
C ALA A 57 -4.45 2.68 19.25
N ASP A 58 -3.26 2.14 19.49
CA ASP A 58 -2.34 2.67 20.47
C ASP A 58 -1.60 3.89 19.91
N HIS A 59 -1.44 4.92 20.76
CA HIS A 59 -0.78 6.16 20.37
C HIS A 59 0.73 5.96 20.17
N TYR A 60 1.32 6.72 19.26
CA TYR A 60 2.72 6.60 18.87
C TYR A 60 3.73 6.79 20.02
N SER A 61 3.34 7.49 21.10
CA SER A 61 4.13 7.64 22.34
C SER A 61 4.41 6.32 23.05
N GLU A 62 3.59 5.29 22.86
CA GLU A 62 3.81 3.95 23.39
C GLU A 62 4.97 3.24 22.65
N PHE A 63 5.26 3.67 21.43
CA PHE A 63 6.25 3.05 20.56
C PHE A 63 7.58 3.81 20.48
N ASP A 64 7.52 5.14 20.48
CA ASP A 64 8.70 6.00 20.33
C ASP A 64 8.64 7.19 21.32
N GLY A 65 9.65 7.27 22.19
CA GLY A 65 9.75 8.32 23.22
C GLY A 65 10.00 9.74 22.69
N GLU A 66 10.11 9.94 21.37
CA GLU A 66 10.08 11.28 20.76
C GLU A 66 8.71 11.93 20.86
N PHE A 67 7.65 11.13 21.06
CA PHE A 67 6.25 11.56 21.11
C PHE A 67 5.72 11.54 22.55
N ALA A 68 5.04 12.61 22.98
CA ALA A 68 4.41 12.72 24.29
C ALA A 68 2.96 12.18 24.26
N ALA A 69 2.55 11.47 25.32
CA ALA A 69 1.27 10.77 25.38
C ALA A 69 0.04 11.70 25.44
N ASP A 70 0.21 12.94 25.89
CA ASP A 70 -0.87 13.94 26.06
C ASP A 70 -1.14 14.76 24.79
N ILE A 71 -0.26 14.70 23.80
CA ILE A 71 -0.35 15.48 22.55
C ILE A 71 -1.04 14.69 21.46
N ASP A 72 -1.93 15.34 20.72
CA ASP A 72 -2.51 14.86 19.46
C ASP A 72 -1.76 15.47 18.28
N TYR A 73 -0.74 14.76 17.81
CA TYR A 73 0.15 15.28 16.77
C TYR A 73 -0.53 15.47 15.43
N ALA A 74 -1.48 14.61 15.08
CA ALA A 74 -2.23 14.77 13.83
C ALA A 74 -3.08 16.04 13.87
N ALA A 75 -3.78 16.30 14.99
CA ALA A 75 -4.57 17.52 15.16
C ALA A 75 -3.70 18.79 15.12
N GLU A 76 -2.53 18.78 15.79
CA GLU A 76 -1.60 19.92 15.78
C GLU A 76 -1.03 20.19 14.39
N CYS A 77 -0.56 19.16 13.70
CA CYS A 77 -0.04 19.27 12.34
C CYS A 77 -1.12 19.78 11.38
N PHE A 78 -2.31 19.20 11.40
CA PHE A 78 -3.43 19.62 10.54
C PHE A 78 -3.83 21.07 10.78
N LYS A 79 -3.86 21.50 12.04
CA LYS A 79 -4.11 22.91 12.40
C LYS A 79 -3.11 23.83 11.68
N ILE A 80 -1.81 23.54 11.77
CA ILE A 80 -0.74 24.35 11.15
C ILE A 80 -0.90 24.37 9.64
N ILE A 81 -1.14 23.22 8.99
CA ILE A 81 -1.30 23.12 7.55
C ILE A 81 -2.48 23.96 7.06
N ARG A 82 -3.64 23.87 7.75
CA ARG A 82 -4.85 24.63 7.44
C ARG A 82 -4.67 26.14 7.64
N GLU A 83 -4.00 26.57 8.72
CA GLU A 83 -3.68 27.98 8.97
C GLU A 83 -2.85 28.59 7.83
N LEU A 84 -2.02 27.79 7.17
CA LEU A 84 -1.23 28.20 5.98
C LEU A 84 -2.01 28.08 4.66
N GLY A 85 -3.27 27.68 4.69
CA GLY A 85 -4.13 27.57 3.52
C GLY A 85 -3.67 26.47 2.55
N MET A 86 -3.21 25.35 3.07
CA MET A 86 -2.90 24.12 2.33
C MET A 86 -3.90 23.03 2.67
N LYS A 87 -4.12 22.10 1.74
CA LYS A 87 -4.95 20.92 1.99
C LYS A 87 -4.24 19.92 2.89
N CYS A 88 -5.01 19.20 3.72
CA CYS A 88 -4.53 18.18 4.65
C CYS A 88 -5.02 16.81 4.21
N TYR A 89 -4.10 15.93 3.84
CA TYR A 89 -4.39 14.52 3.57
C TYR A 89 -3.81 13.65 4.68
N ALA A 90 -4.55 12.62 5.07
CA ALA A 90 -4.10 11.62 6.05
C ALA A 90 -3.71 10.32 5.34
N ALA A 91 -2.47 9.87 5.51
CA ALA A 91 -2.03 8.60 4.96
C ALA A 91 -2.03 7.50 6.03
N PHE A 92 -2.51 6.31 5.63
CA PHE A 92 -2.59 5.12 6.47
C PHE A 92 -1.90 3.95 5.79
N ASP A 93 -0.91 3.36 6.46
CA ASP A 93 -0.45 2.00 6.14
C ASP A 93 -1.51 1.01 6.63
N VAL A 94 -2.27 0.39 5.71
CA VAL A 94 -3.47 -0.38 6.08
C VAL A 94 -3.12 -1.77 6.60
N PHE A 95 -2.66 -2.68 5.73
CA PHE A 95 -2.42 -4.07 6.11
C PHE A 95 -1.03 -4.36 6.68
N ALA A 96 -0.33 -3.34 7.18
CA ALA A 96 0.90 -3.48 7.94
C ALA A 96 0.67 -3.05 9.38
N GLU A 97 0.76 -3.99 10.32
CA GLU A 97 0.34 -3.85 11.72
C GLU A 97 1.45 -4.22 12.71
N GLY A 98 2.68 -4.03 12.33
CA GLY A 98 3.81 -4.28 13.19
C GLY A 98 5.15 -4.25 12.47
N ASN A 99 6.20 -4.14 13.27
CA ASN A 99 7.58 -4.18 12.80
C ASN A 99 8.36 -5.20 13.63
N LYS A 100 9.07 -6.11 12.94
CA LYS A 100 9.80 -7.19 13.58
C LYS A 100 11.05 -6.70 14.32
N LYS A 101 11.79 -5.75 13.72
CA LYS A 101 13.05 -5.24 14.30
C LYS A 101 12.79 -4.44 15.57
N ASN A 102 11.65 -3.75 15.62
CA ASN A 102 11.22 -2.92 16.75
C ASN A 102 9.93 -3.48 17.37
N ARG A 103 9.90 -4.82 17.59
CA ARG A 103 8.71 -5.49 18.11
C ARG A 103 8.25 -4.90 19.43
N HIS A 104 6.98 -4.54 19.49
CA HIS A 104 6.31 -4.07 20.69
C HIS A 104 5.08 -4.92 20.99
N SER A 105 4.77 -5.12 22.28
CA SER A 105 3.67 -6.00 22.74
C SER A 105 2.28 -5.53 22.32
N LEU A 106 2.12 -4.23 22.06
CA LEU A 106 0.83 -3.63 21.64
C LEU A 106 0.56 -3.74 20.14
N MET A 107 1.55 -4.13 19.32
CA MET A 107 1.37 -4.28 17.88
C MET A 107 0.28 -5.30 17.56
N LYS A 108 -0.77 -4.87 16.86
CA LYS A 108 -1.95 -5.69 16.55
C LYS A 108 -1.60 -6.84 15.60
N GLY A 109 -0.59 -6.67 14.75
CA GLY A 109 -0.11 -7.70 13.84
C GLY A 109 0.34 -9.00 14.52
N PHE A 110 0.61 -8.99 15.83
CA PHE A 110 0.94 -10.22 16.56
C PHE A 110 -0.29 -10.90 17.22
N ARG A 111 -1.49 -10.44 16.94
CA ARG A 111 -2.71 -11.14 17.36
C ARG A 111 -2.83 -12.47 16.63
N GLU A 112 -3.33 -13.49 17.35
CA GLU A 112 -3.57 -14.82 16.80
C GLU A 112 -4.51 -14.75 15.59
N GLY A 113 -4.14 -15.42 14.50
CA GLY A 113 -4.92 -15.48 13.27
C GLY A 113 -4.93 -14.22 12.41
N TRP A 114 -4.20 -13.15 12.79
CA TRP A 114 -4.18 -11.92 12.00
C TRP A 114 -3.13 -11.90 10.90
N GLN A 115 -1.95 -12.50 11.16
CA GLN A 115 -0.85 -12.48 10.19
C GLN A 115 -1.13 -13.31 8.95
N CYS A 116 -0.59 -12.87 7.83
CA CYS A 116 -0.50 -13.72 6.65
C CYS A 116 0.36 -14.96 6.93
N GLU A 117 -0.03 -16.09 6.37
CA GLU A 117 0.75 -17.32 6.36
C GLU A 117 1.50 -17.47 5.03
N VAL A 118 2.76 -17.91 5.12
CA VAL A 118 3.72 -17.87 4.01
C VAL A 118 3.93 -19.25 3.42
N TYR A 119 3.77 -19.36 2.10
CA TYR A 119 4.22 -20.48 1.29
C TYR A 119 5.08 -19.94 0.15
N GLY A 120 6.25 -20.51 -0.06
CA GLY A 120 7.04 -20.13 -1.21
C GLY A 120 8.40 -19.53 -0.87
N LEU A 121 8.71 -18.39 -1.44
CA LEU A 121 9.95 -17.65 -1.22
C LEU A 121 9.71 -16.48 -0.26
N ASP A 122 10.71 -16.20 0.59
CA ASP A 122 10.76 -14.97 1.36
C ASP A 122 11.21 -13.78 0.50
N GLU A 123 11.29 -12.59 1.10
CA GLU A 123 11.76 -11.38 0.41
C GLU A 123 13.21 -11.48 -0.11
N GLY A 124 14.03 -12.33 0.49
CA GLY A 124 15.40 -12.63 0.06
C GLY A 124 15.48 -13.68 -1.05
N GLY A 125 14.33 -14.26 -1.47
CA GLY A 125 14.28 -15.31 -2.49
C GLY A 125 14.66 -16.69 -1.96
N ASN A 126 14.61 -16.92 -0.64
CA ASN A 126 14.88 -18.23 -0.04
C ASN A 126 13.59 -19.02 0.15
N ALA A 127 13.63 -20.33 -0.08
CA ALA A 127 12.47 -21.20 0.13
C ALA A 127 12.08 -21.28 1.61
N VAL A 128 10.83 -20.91 1.92
CA VAL A 128 10.26 -20.96 3.27
C VAL A 128 9.28 -22.12 3.47
N ILE A 129 9.21 -23.05 2.52
CA ILE A 129 8.36 -24.23 2.61
C ILE A 129 8.81 -25.08 3.78
N GLN A 130 7.96 -25.21 4.79
CA GLN A 130 8.11 -26.31 5.74
C GLN A 130 7.36 -27.54 5.20
N LYS A 131 8.11 -28.49 4.67
CA LYS A 131 7.65 -29.86 4.61
C LYS A 131 7.93 -30.49 5.99
N SER A 132 7.07 -30.27 6.95
CA SER A 132 7.00 -31.20 8.06
C SER A 132 6.26 -32.43 7.55
N THR A 133 6.83 -33.60 7.78
CA THR A 133 6.27 -34.89 7.34
C THR A 133 4.97 -35.25 8.06
N GLU A 134 4.52 -34.46 9.05
CA GLU A 134 3.38 -34.78 9.90
C GLU A 134 2.34 -33.65 10.04
N GLU A 135 2.70 -32.37 9.88
CA GLU A 135 1.75 -31.26 9.84
C GLU A 135 2.28 -30.15 8.91
N LYS A 136 1.50 -29.79 7.90
CA LYS A 136 1.76 -28.62 7.02
C LYS A 136 1.46 -27.34 7.78
N ALA A 137 2.26 -27.01 8.78
CA ALA A 137 2.17 -25.71 9.44
C ALA A 137 2.94 -24.67 8.62
N LEU A 138 2.20 -23.76 7.95
CA LEU A 138 2.79 -22.60 7.29
C LEU A 138 3.34 -21.65 8.34
N LYS A 139 4.41 -20.93 7.98
CA LYS A 139 4.95 -19.87 8.83
C LYS A 139 4.17 -18.58 8.62
N THR A 140 3.95 -17.86 9.72
CA THR A 140 3.43 -16.48 9.61
C THR A 140 4.53 -15.53 9.18
N VAL A 141 4.15 -14.39 8.59
CA VAL A 141 5.07 -13.32 8.17
C VAL A 141 6.00 -12.91 9.31
N GLY A 142 5.48 -12.75 10.54
CA GLY A 142 6.27 -12.37 11.70
C GLY A 142 7.29 -13.41 12.17
N SER A 143 7.22 -14.66 11.70
CA SER A 143 8.17 -15.73 12.02
C SER A 143 9.28 -15.88 10.96
N ILE A 144 9.21 -15.17 9.84
CA ILE A 144 10.21 -15.19 8.78
C ILE A 144 11.21 -14.04 8.99
N ASP A 145 12.50 -14.34 9.05
CA ASP A 145 13.52 -13.37 9.44
C ASP A 145 13.68 -12.21 8.46
N ASP A 146 13.46 -12.42 7.19
CA ASP A 146 13.65 -11.43 6.14
C ASP A 146 12.50 -10.43 5.99
N PHE A 147 11.30 -10.76 6.47
CA PHE A 147 10.19 -9.80 6.49
C PHE A 147 10.38 -8.77 7.62
N GLY A 148 10.58 -7.51 7.28
CA GLY A 148 10.74 -6.42 8.25
C GLY A 148 9.42 -5.98 8.87
N GLU A 149 8.37 -5.91 8.04
CA GLU A 149 7.02 -5.48 8.39
C GLU A 149 6.11 -6.68 8.65
N ILE A 150 5.17 -6.53 9.57
CA ILE A 150 4.19 -7.57 9.89
C ILE A 150 2.91 -7.29 9.11
N PHE A 151 2.74 -7.99 7.99
CA PHE A 151 1.52 -7.93 7.21
C PHE A 151 0.43 -8.84 7.81
N VAL A 152 -0.75 -8.26 7.95
CA VAL A 152 -1.97 -8.95 8.37
C VAL A 152 -2.78 -9.38 7.16
N ASN A 153 -3.59 -10.42 7.32
CA ASN A 153 -4.34 -11.04 6.23
C ASN A 153 -5.53 -10.18 5.79
N PRO A 154 -5.53 -9.63 4.56
CA PRO A 154 -6.68 -8.88 4.02
C PRO A 154 -7.96 -9.71 3.88
N GLY A 155 -7.87 -11.04 3.85
CA GLY A 155 -9.00 -11.96 3.87
C GLY A 155 -9.66 -12.11 5.25
N ASN A 156 -8.97 -11.73 6.33
CA ASN A 156 -9.50 -11.83 7.68
C ASN A 156 -10.51 -10.69 7.96
N LYS A 157 -11.76 -11.05 8.27
CA LYS A 157 -12.85 -10.09 8.51
C LYS A 157 -12.61 -9.20 9.73
N GLU A 158 -11.94 -9.70 10.78
CA GLU A 158 -11.62 -8.89 11.97
C GLU A 158 -10.58 -7.83 11.63
N VAL A 159 -9.57 -8.18 10.83
CA VAL A 159 -8.58 -7.24 10.30
C VAL A 159 -9.27 -6.15 9.50
N CYS A 160 -10.07 -6.51 8.50
CA CYS A 160 -10.79 -5.54 7.68
C CYS A 160 -11.72 -4.62 8.50
N SER A 161 -12.42 -5.18 9.49
CA SER A 161 -13.30 -4.40 10.36
C SER A 161 -12.51 -3.42 11.24
N TYR A 162 -11.35 -3.83 11.73
CA TYR A 162 -10.46 -2.97 12.51
C TYR A 162 -9.93 -1.80 11.67
N GLU A 163 -9.36 -2.08 10.50
CA GLU A 163 -8.83 -1.05 9.61
C GLU A 163 -9.92 -0.07 9.14
N LEU A 164 -11.08 -0.58 8.77
CA LEU A 164 -12.22 0.25 8.37
C LEU A 164 -12.70 1.15 9.53
N SER A 165 -12.69 0.63 10.76
CA SER A 165 -13.08 1.39 11.95
C SER A 165 -12.09 2.50 12.27
N LEU A 166 -10.79 2.28 12.08
CA LEU A 166 -9.75 3.32 12.23
C LEU A 166 -9.93 4.45 11.21
N LEU A 167 -10.16 4.10 9.94
CA LEU A 167 -10.39 5.08 8.88
C LEU A 167 -11.64 5.91 9.17
N LYS A 168 -12.73 5.26 9.61
CA LYS A 168 -13.97 5.93 9.98
C LYS A 168 -13.77 6.88 11.17
N GLU A 169 -13.13 6.39 12.26
CA GLU A 169 -12.83 7.21 13.45
C GLU A 169 -12.06 8.47 13.06
N PHE A 170 -11.05 8.33 12.21
CA PHE A 170 -10.24 9.46 11.77
C PHE A 170 -11.03 10.42 10.87
N ALA A 171 -11.77 9.91 9.88
CA ALA A 171 -12.59 10.72 8.98
C ALA A 171 -13.59 11.61 9.76
N GLU A 172 -14.32 11.02 10.71
CA GLU A 172 -15.33 11.72 11.50
C GLU A 172 -14.73 12.78 12.44
N ASN A 173 -13.59 12.47 13.10
CA ASN A 173 -13.01 13.32 14.15
C ASN A 173 -12.08 14.41 13.59
N TYR A 174 -11.33 14.14 12.51
CA TYR A 174 -10.27 15.04 12.01
C TYR A 174 -10.64 15.74 10.69
N LYS A 175 -11.60 15.20 9.95
CA LYS A 175 -12.14 15.76 8.70
C LYS A 175 -11.01 16.23 7.76
N PRO A 176 -10.11 15.34 7.30
CA PRO A 176 -9.09 15.70 6.35
C PRO A 176 -9.72 16.09 5.00
N ASP A 177 -8.98 16.80 4.16
CA ASP A 177 -9.39 17.02 2.76
C ASP A 177 -9.38 15.73 1.94
N GLY A 178 -8.54 14.77 2.33
CA GLY A 178 -8.52 13.43 1.74
C GLY A 178 -7.87 12.40 2.65
N ILE A 179 -8.18 11.14 2.38
CA ILE A 179 -7.55 9.95 2.96
C ILE A 179 -6.79 9.23 1.88
N VAL A 180 -5.52 8.90 2.16
CA VAL A 180 -4.64 8.14 1.28
C VAL A 180 -4.37 6.79 1.92
N LEU A 181 -4.72 5.73 1.23
CA LEU A 181 -4.35 4.38 1.67
C LEU A 181 -2.98 4.00 1.10
N ASP A 182 -2.14 3.41 1.91
CA ASP A 182 -0.92 2.71 1.50
C ASP A 182 -0.98 1.26 1.99
N ARG A 183 -0.24 0.38 1.35
CA ARG A 183 -0.15 -1.05 1.67
C ARG A 183 -1.49 -1.78 1.69
N VAL A 184 -2.45 -1.36 0.87
CA VAL A 184 -3.70 -2.10 0.66
C VAL A 184 -3.43 -3.25 -0.31
N ARG A 185 -2.65 -4.20 0.16
CA ARG A 185 -2.14 -5.33 -0.61
C ARG A 185 -1.58 -6.41 0.29
N TYR A 186 -1.32 -7.57 -0.28
CA TYR A 186 -0.50 -8.60 0.37
C TYR A 186 0.99 -8.21 0.33
N VAL A 187 1.82 -8.86 1.18
CA VAL A 187 3.25 -8.55 1.22
C VAL A 187 3.97 -9.02 -0.06
N GLY A 188 3.58 -10.16 -0.60
CA GLY A 188 4.20 -10.73 -1.79
C GLY A 188 3.41 -11.91 -2.37
N LEU A 189 3.97 -12.58 -3.37
CA LEU A 189 3.38 -13.76 -3.99
C LEU A 189 3.24 -14.92 -2.98
N SER A 190 4.16 -15.00 -2.04
CA SER A 190 4.22 -16.02 -0.99
C SER A 190 3.12 -15.90 0.09
N THR A 191 2.19 -14.95 -0.02
CA THR A 191 1.09 -14.72 0.93
C THR A 191 -0.26 -14.49 0.22
N ASP A 192 -1.41 -14.75 0.82
CA ASP A 192 -1.65 -15.48 2.07
C ASP A 192 -2.10 -16.91 1.72
N PHE A 193 -1.50 -17.88 2.37
CA PHE A 193 -1.78 -19.31 2.12
C PHE A 193 -2.46 -20.00 3.33
N SER A 194 -3.05 -19.22 4.24
CA SER A 194 -3.82 -19.76 5.36
C SER A 194 -5.01 -20.60 4.89
N GLU A 195 -5.49 -21.44 5.78
CA GLU A 195 -6.69 -22.25 5.53
C GLU A 195 -7.92 -21.38 5.22
N CYS A 196 -8.02 -20.21 5.83
CA CYS A 196 -9.08 -19.25 5.53
C CYS A 196 -9.01 -18.80 4.06
N SER A 197 -7.84 -18.42 3.58
CA SER A 197 -7.64 -18.02 2.18
C SER A 197 -7.87 -19.17 1.20
N ARG A 198 -7.49 -20.42 1.58
CA ARG A 198 -7.79 -21.61 0.77
C ARG A 198 -9.29 -21.78 0.56
N LEU A 199 -10.04 -21.78 1.65
CA LEU A 199 -11.50 -22.01 1.60
C LEU A 199 -12.23 -20.89 0.84
N GLU A 200 -11.85 -19.64 1.04
CA GLU A 200 -12.44 -18.52 0.29
C GLU A 200 -12.09 -18.57 -1.20
N TRP A 201 -10.83 -18.93 -1.54
CA TRP A 201 -10.43 -19.09 -2.93
C TRP A 201 -11.17 -20.27 -3.61
N GLU A 202 -11.30 -21.42 -2.95
CA GLU A 202 -12.06 -22.56 -3.47
C GLU A 202 -13.52 -22.17 -3.78
N ALA A 203 -14.13 -21.38 -2.89
CA ALA A 203 -15.48 -20.86 -3.10
C ALA A 203 -15.55 -19.86 -4.25
N TYR A 204 -14.56 -18.95 -4.36
CA TYR A 204 -14.46 -17.96 -5.42
C TYR A 204 -14.27 -18.59 -6.80
N ALA A 205 -13.33 -19.53 -6.91
CA ALA A 205 -12.96 -20.17 -8.16
C ALA A 205 -13.86 -21.36 -8.54
N HIS A 206 -14.77 -21.80 -7.65
CA HIS A 206 -15.58 -22.99 -7.78
C HIS A 206 -14.78 -24.27 -8.04
N VAL A 207 -13.70 -24.44 -7.30
CA VAL A 207 -12.76 -25.56 -7.39
C VAL A 207 -12.48 -26.17 -6.02
N THR A 208 -11.80 -27.31 -6.01
CA THR A 208 -11.22 -27.91 -4.81
C THR A 208 -9.68 -27.97 -5.01
N GLY A 209 -8.95 -27.43 -4.08
CA GLY A 209 -7.48 -27.48 -4.04
C GLY A 209 -6.99 -28.83 -3.52
N GLU A 210 -6.95 -29.85 -4.39
CA GLU A 210 -6.54 -31.22 -3.99
C GLU A 210 -5.10 -31.28 -3.51
N ASN A 211 -4.23 -30.43 -4.09
CA ASN A 211 -2.82 -30.33 -3.73
C ASN A 211 -2.48 -28.89 -3.33
N TRP A 212 -3.20 -28.36 -2.35
CA TRP A 212 -2.91 -27.04 -1.80
C TRP A 212 -1.64 -27.07 -0.96
N PRO A 213 -0.72 -26.08 -1.09
CA PRO A 213 -0.77 -24.91 -1.98
C PRO A 213 -0.11 -25.10 -3.37
N GLU A 214 0.39 -26.31 -3.67
CA GLU A 214 1.15 -26.61 -4.89
C GLU A 214 0.29 -26.47 -6.17
N ASP A 215 -1.03 -26.57 -6.07
CA ASP A 215 -1.95 -26.32 -7.19
C ASP A 215 -1.89 -24.83 -7.65
N ILE A 216 -1.43 -23.91 -6.79
CA ILE A 216 -1.24 -22.51 -7.13
C ILE A 216 0.12 -22.32 -7.82
N TYR A 217 1.20 -22.76 -7.19
CA TYR A 217 2.52 -22.84 -7.80
C TYR A 217 3.42 -23.82 -7.03
N THR A 218 4.47 -24.26 -7.69
CA THR A 218 5.54 -25.05 -7.09
C THR A 218 6.83 -24.25 -7.06
N ILE A 219 7.78 -24.67 -6.22
CA ILE A 219 9.08 -24.03 -6.09
C ILE A 219 10.13 -25.01 -6.57
N GLU A 220 10.92 -24.59 -7.52
CA GLU A 220 12.01 -25.36 -8.10
C GLU A 220 13.36 -24.71 -7.82
N GLN A 221 14.34 -25.54 -7.48
CA GLN A 221 15.73 -25.12 -7.40
C GLN A 221 16.36 -25.12 -8.80
N TYR A 222 17.12 -24.06 -9.11
CA TYR A 222 17.93 -23.98 -10.32
C TYR A 222 19.33 -23.43 -10.00
N GLU A 223 20.22 -23.36 -10.98
CA GLU A 223 21.63 -22.93 -10.78
C GLU A 223 21.78 -21.53 -10.15
N GLY A 224 20.81 -20.66 -10.36
CA GLY A 224 20.78 -19.27 -9.81
C GLY A 224 20.01 -19.10 -8.50
N GLY A 225 19.45 -20.18 -7.90
CA GLY A 225 18.64 -20.10 -6.69
C GLY A 225 17.33 -20.86 -6.77
N TRP A 226 16.23 -20.20 -6.44
CA TRP A 226 14.87 -20.75 -6.42
C TRP A 226 13.96 -19.94 -7.35
N ARG A 227 12.93 -20.60 -7.91
CA ARG A 227 11.89 -19.92 -8.70
C ARG A 227 10.53 -20.55 -8.47
N GLU A 228 9.49 -19.75 -8.57
CA GLU A 228 8.11 -20.21 -8.59
C GLU A 228 7.71 -20.64 -10.00
N ILE A 229 7.04 -21.79 -10.09
CA ILE A 229 6.47 -22.32 -11.33
C ILE A 229 4.95 -22.28 -11.19
N PRO A 230 4.24 -21.46 -12.00
CA PRO A 230 2.79 -21.37 -11.94
C PRO A 230 2.10 -22.73 -12.10
N GLY A 231 1.19 -23.04 -11.18
CA GLY A 231 0.32 -24.21 -11.24
C GLY A 231 -0.97 -23.94 -12.02
N LYS A 232 -1.84 -24.96 -12.08
CA LYS A 232 -3.10 -24.90 -12.85
C LYS A 232 -4.06 -23.79 -12.41
N TYR A 233 -3.95 -23.36 -11.16
CA TYR A 233 -4.86 -22.36 -10.57
C TYR A 233 -4.17 -21.03 -10.22
N PHE A 234 -2.97 -20.80 -10.70
CA PHE A 234 -2.21 -19.57 -10.42
C PHE A 234 -2.99 -18.30 -10.75
N GLY A 235 -3.61 -18.24 -11.94
CA GLY A 235 -4.40 -17.09 -12.36
C GLY A 235 -5.62 -16.86 -11.48
N SER A 236 -6.40 -17.90 -11.18
CA SER A 236 -7.59 -17.78 -10.35
C SER A 236 -7.28 -17.39 -8.90
N PHE A 237 -6.11 -17.76 -8.40
CA PHE A 237 -5.67 -17.34 -7.07
C PHE A 237 -5.31 -15.85 -7.04
N PHE A 238 -4.65 -15.34 -8.08
CA PHE A 238 -4.45 -13.89 -8.21
C PHE A 238 -5.79 -13.14 -8.32
N GLU A 239 -6.70 -13.59 -9.17
CA GLU A 239 -8.06 -13.01 -9.31
C GLU A 239 -8.78 -12.95 -7.95
N TYR A 240 -8.74 -14.05 -7.19
CA TYR A 240 -9.28 -14.10 -5.83
C TYR A 240 -8.64 -13.06 -4.91
N ARG A 241 -7.31 -13.01 -4.80
CA ARG A 241 -6.61 -12.04 -3.95
C ARG A 241 -6.97 -10.60 -4.32
N ALA A 242 -7.00 -10.29 -5.62
CA ALA A 242 -7.40 -8.97 -6.12
C ALA A 242 -8.86 -8.64 -5.76
N SER A 243 -9.75 -9.65 -5.79
CA SER A 243 -11.15 -9.48 -5.36
C SER A 243 -11.28 -9.17 -3.86
N VAL A 244 -10.39 -9.74 -3.03
CA VAL A 244 -10.32 -9.44 -1.59
C VAL A 244 -9.96 -7.96 -1.37
N ILE A 245 -8.91 -7.49 -2.03
CA ILE A 245 -8.49 -6.08 -1.94
C ILE A 245 -9.60 -5.15 -2.44
N LYS A 246 -10.22 -5.44 -3.59
CA LYS A 246 -11.34 -4.65 -4.10
C LYS A 246 -12.50 -4.57 -3.10
N ARG A 247 -12.85 -5.67 -2.42
CA ARG A 247 -13.91 -5.66 -1.40
C ARG A 247 -13.60 -4.68 -0.27
N PHE A 248 -12.35 -4.64 0.19
CA PHE A 248 -11.93 -3.68 1.22
C PHE A 248 -12.02 -2.23 0.72
N ILE A 249 -11.44 -1.93 -0.45
CA ILE A 249 -11.53 -0.60 -1.09
C ILE A 249 -12.98 -0.15 -1.23
N LYS A 250 -13.86 -1.06 -1.67
CA LYS A 250 -15.30 -0.78 -1.78
C LYS A 250 -15.92 -0.43 -0.42
N SER A 251 -15.59 -1.18 0.63
CA SER A 251 -16.09 -0.89 1.98
C SER A 251 -15.63 0.49 2.50
N VAL A 252 -14.40 0.90 2.16
CA VAL A 252 -13.90 2.24 2.50
C VAL A 252 -14.68 3.31 1.72
N ARG A 253 -14.93 3.12 0.41
CA ARG A 253 -15.73 4.06 -0.39
C ARG A 253 -17.15 4.20 0.18
N GLU A 254 -17.81 3.09 0.44
CA GLU A 254 -19.17 3.08 1.00
C GLU A 254 -19.21 3.79 2.37
N MET A 255 -18.24 3.53 3.24
CA MET A 255 -18.13 4.19 4.54
C MET A 255 -17.95 5.72 4.39
N LEU A 256 -17.07 6.16 3.48
CA LEU A 256 -16.86 7.59 3.24
C LEU A 256 -18.11 8.26 2.64
N ASP A 257 -18.77 7.63 1.68
CA ASP A 257 -20.00 8.16 1.07
C ASP A 257 -21.12 8.34 2.11
N GLU A 258 -21.19 7.46 3.12
CA GLU A 258 -22.19 7.52 4.18
C GLU A 258 -21.84 8.55 5.27
N THR A 259 -20.57 8.74 5.60
CA THR A 259 -20.17 9.50 6.81
C THR A 259 -19.48 10.82 6.50
N SER A 260 -18.75 10.92 5.41
CA SER A 260 -17.85 12.04 5.09
C SER A 260 -17.64 12.16 3.56
N PRO A 261 -18.69 12.37 2.78
CA PRO A 261 -18.63 12.35 1.30
C PRO A 261 -17.76 13.45 0.69
N GLU A 262 -17.39 14.45 1.48
CA GLU A 262 -16.50 15.53 1.06
C GLU A 262 -15.01 15.14 1.09
N ILE A 263 -14.65 14.01 1.72
CA ILE A 263 -13.27 13.55 1.83
C ILE A 263 -12.86 12.86 0.52
N GLU A 264 -11.78 13.35 -0.10
CA GLU A 264 -11.19 12.73 -1.28
C GLU A 264 -10.59 11.37 -0.90
N PHE A 265 -10.99 10.32 -1.60
CA PHE A 265 -10.50 8.97 -1.37
C PHE A 265 -9.37 8.64 -2.35
N CYS A 266 -8.16 8.49 -1.84
CA CYS A 266 -6.96 8.21 -2.62
C CYS A 266 -6.36 6.86 -2.25
N ASP A 267 -5.75 6.18 -3.22
CA ASP A 267 -4.96 4.98 -3.01
C ASP A 267 -3.54 5.17 -3.56
N TYR A 268 -2.52 4.79 -2.77
CA TYR A 268 -1.13 4.78 -3.21
C TYR A 268 -0.74 3.41 -3.75
N THR A 269 -0.23 3.41 -4.98
CA THR A 269 0.21 2.19 -5.67
C THR A 269 1.64 2.33 -6.17
N GLY A 270 2.34 1.20 -6.30
CA GLY A 270 3.59 1.17 -7.07
C GLY A 270 3.29 1.26 -8.56
N SER A 271 4.23 1.85 -9.32
CA SER A 271 4.11 2.02 -10.78
C SER A 271 4.31 0.73 -11.60
N TRP A 272 4.68 -0.36 -10.94
CA TRP A 272 5.03 -1.65 -11.54
C TRP A 272 3.81 -2.57 -11.73
N TYR A 273 2.77 -2.07 -12.39
CA TYR A 273 1.51 -2.80 -12.63
C TYR A 273 1.70 -4.25 -13.14
N PRO A 274 2.62 -4.53 -14.08
CA PRO A 274 2.82 -5.90 -14.56
C PRO A 274 3.26 -6.91 -13.48
N LEU A 275 3.76 -6.45 -12.33
CA LEU A 275 4.15 -7.30 -11.21
C LEU A 275 3.13 -7.28 -10.05
N TYR A 276 2.00 -6.57 -10.18
CA TYR A 276 1.03 -6.44 -9.09
C TYR A 276 0.31 -7.75 -8.73
N TYR A 277 0.37 -8.75 -9.61
CA TYR A 277 -0.05 -10.11 -9.26
C TYR A 277 0.69 -10.66 -8.03
N GLN A 278 1.96 -10.26 -7.84
CA GLN A 278 2.75 -10.69 -6.69
C GLN A 278 2.16 -10.22 -5.36
N VAL A 279 1.58 -9.04 -5.35
CA VAL A 279 0.98 -8.44 -4.15
C VAL A 279 -0.54 -8.53 -4.12
N GLY A 280 -1.13 -9.28 -5.04
CA GLY A 280 -2.56 -9.62 -5.04
C GLY A 280 -3.50 -8.42 -5.08
N ALA A 281 -3.16 -7.36 -5.82
CA ALA A 281 -4.02 -6.19 -6.00
C ALA A 281 -4.17 -5.85 -7.49
N ASN A 282 -5.32 -5.31 -7.87
CA ASN A 282 -5.60 -4.85 -9.23
C ASN A 282 -6.17 -3.42 -9.19
N TRP A 283 -5.28 -2.42 -9.19
CA TRP A 283 -5.67 -1.01 -9.16
C TRP A 283 -6.09 -0.43 -10.51
N ALA A 284 -6.30 -1.30 -11.50
CA ALA A 284 -6.81 -0.92 -12.81
C ALA A 284 -8.32 -0.62 -12.78
N SER A 285 -8.83 -0.10 -13.90
CA SER A 285 -10.27 0.02 -14.19
C SER A 285 -10.92 -1.36 -14.33
N GLU A 286 -12.19 -1.47 -13.94
CA GLU A 286 -13.02 -2.65 -14.22
C GLU A 286 -13.23 -2.90 -15.73
N GLN A 287 -12.93 -1.93 -16.58
CA GLN A 287 -13.04 -2.03 -18.02
C GLN A 287 -11.71 -2.46 -18.68
N TYR A 288 -10.60 -2.46 -17.91
CA TYR A 288 -9.28 -2.76 -18.46
C TYR A 288 -9.00 -4.26 -18.48
N GLU A 289 -9.17 -4.89 -19.62
CA GLU A 289 -8.75 -6.26 -19.87
C GLU A 289 -7.24 -6.33 -20.11
N SER A 290 -6.48 -6.56 -19.05
CA SER A 290 -5.02 -6.58 -19.09
C SER A 290 -4.48 -7.80 -19.87
N THR A 291 -3.51 -7.56 -20.73
CA THR A 291 -2.73 -8.60 -21.40
C THR A 291 -1.44 -8.98 -20.67
N GLU A 292 -1.15 -8.30 -19.55
CA GLU A 292 0.06 -8.52 -18.75
C GLU A 292 0.04 -9.87 -17.98
N PHE A 293 -1.15 -10.45 -17.80
CA PHE A 293 -1.36 -11.64 -16.97
C PHE A 293 -1.97 -12.78 -17.79
N PRO A 294 -1.18 -13.44 -18.66
CA PRO A 294 -1.71 -14.43 -19.63
C PRO A 294 -2.28 -15.71 -19.00
N TRP A 295 -2.06 -15.92 -17.71
CA TRP A 295 -2.62 -17.04 -16.94
C TRP A 295 -3.95 -16.70 -16.24
N CYS A 296 -4.41 -15.45 -16.31
CA CYS A 296 -5.72 -15.04 -15.84
C CYS A 296 -6.77 -15.08 -16.96
N ASP A 297 -8.02 -15.22 -16.56
CA ASP A 297 -9.15 -14.82 -17.40
C ASP A 297 -9.23 -13.28 -17.38
N ALA A 298 -8.94 -12.63 -18.52
CA ALA A 298 -8.83 -11.18 -18.59
C ALA A 298 -10.12 -10.47 -18.14
N GLY A 299 -11.29 -11.02 -18.51
CA GLY A 299 -12.59 -10.46 -18.11
C GLY A 299 -12.86 -10.61 -16.62
N LYS A 300 -12.51 -11.77 -16.02
CA LYS A 300 -12.64 -11.96 -14.56
C LYS A 300 -11.67 -11.08 -13.80
N LEU A 301 -10.43 -10.97 -14.26
CA LEU A 301 -9.45 -10.10 -13.64
C LEU A 301 -9.88 -8.64 -13.71
N ALA A 302 -10.40 -8.17 -14.85
CA ALA A 302 -10.91 -6.81 -15.00
C ALA A 302 -11.97 -6.51 -13.93
N GLN A 303 -12.90 -7.43 -13.66
CA GLN A 303 -13.91 -7.28 -12.61
C GLN A 303 -13.32 -7.11 -11.20
N THR A 304 -12.05 -7.40 -10.96
CA THR A 304 -11.36 -7.15 -9.70
C THR A 304 -10.69 -5.77 -9.64
N GLY A 305 -10.71 -5.02 -10.72
CA GLY A 305 -10.22 -3.66 -10.79
C GLY A 305 -11.00 -2.71 -9.86
N TYR A 306 -10.35 -1.69 -9.32
CA TYR A 306 -10.98 -0.79 -8.36
C TYR A 306 -10.70 0.71 -8.60
N ALA A 307 -10.14 1.07 -9.76
CA ALA A 307 -9.85 2.48 -10.05
C ALA A 307 -11.09 3.37 -9.85
N GLU A 308 -12.26 2.93 -10.25
CA GLU A 308 -13.53 3.68 -10.18
C GLU A 308 -13.98 3.98 -8.75
N LEU A 309 -13.53 3.20 -7.78
CA LEU A 309 -13.88 3.34 -6.37
C LEU A 309 -13.07 4.42 -5.64
N THR A 310 -11.98 4.89 -6.24
CA THR A 310 -11.13 5.95 -5.68
C THR A 310 -11.34 7.25 -6.44
N ASP A 311 -11.10 8.40 -5.80
CA ASP A 311 -11.11 9.69 -6.50
C ASP A 311 -9.80 9.91 -7.24
N ARG A 312 -8.67 9.45 -6.64
CA ARG A 312 -7.33 9.62 -7.18
C ARG A 312 -6.43 8.41 -6.89
N ILE A 313 -5.63 8.01 -7.86
CA ILE A 313 -4.54 7.04 -7.71
C ILE A 313 -3.21 7.80 -7.62
N LEU A 314 -2.46 7.57 -6.55
CA LEU A 314 -1.11 8.09 -6.35
C LEU A 314 -0.13 6.98 -6.73
N SER A 315 0.68 7.17 -7.76
CA SER A 315 1.59 6.11 -8.25
C SER A 315 3.06 6.49 -8.08
N GLY A 316 3.84 5.58 -7.49
CA GLY A 316 5.24 5.79 -7.16
C GLY A 316 6.16 5.64 -8.38
N PHE A 317 6.51 6.74 -9.05
CA PHE A 317 7.44 6.76 -10.18
C PHE A 317 8.87 7.07 -9.71
N TYR A 318 9.44 6.20 -8.88
CA TYR A 318 10.76 6.38 -8.26
C TYR A 318 11.92 5.96 -9.17
N TYR A 319 11.92 6.45 -10.42
CA TYR A 319 12.94 6.14 -11.40
C TYR A 319 13.88 7.32 -11.64
N SER A 320 15.15 7.00 -11.85
CA SER A 320 16.16 7.98 -12.28
C SER A 320 15.96 8.39 -13.75
N ASP A 321 15.40 7.49 -14.56
CA ASP A 321 15.18 7.69 -15.98
C ASP A 321 13.80 8.30 -16.23
N ILE A 322 13.76 9.42 -16.94
CA ILE A 322 12.51 10.12 -17.26
C ILE A 322 11.86 9.47 -18.47
N TRP A 323 12.63 9.20 -19.53
CA TRP A 323 12.14 8.73 -20.81
C TRP A 323 12.32 7.23 -20.99
N MET A 324 11.39 6.58 -21.69
CA MET A 324 11.51 5.16 -22.07
C MET A 324 12.75 4.89 -22.91
N SER A 325 13.20 5.86 -23.74
CA SER A 325 14.43 5.76 -24.52
C SER A 325 15.67 5.58 -23.65
N GLU A 326 15.74 6.27 -22.50
CA GLU A 326 16.86 6.16 -21.54
C GLU A 326 16.92 4.77 -20.91
N ALA A 327 15.76 4.25 -20.49
CA ALA A 327 15.64 2.91 -19.96
C ALA A 327 16.06 1.85 -21.01
N LYS A 328 15.65 2.05 -22.27
CA LYS A 328 16.01 1.17 -23.38
C LYS A 328 17.51 1.18 -23.68
N GLU A 329 18.16 2.34 -23.67
CA GLU A 329 19.61 2.45 -23.87
C GLU A 329 20.41 1.71 -22.80
N LYS A 330 19.86 1.60 -21.58
CA LYS A 330 20.45 0.85 -20.45
C LYS A 330 20.08 -0.62 -20.45
N ASN A 331 19.35 -1.11 -21.46
CA ASN A 331 18.83 -2.48 -21.54
C ASN A 331 17.98 -2.87 -20.32
N LEU A 332 17.25 -1.96 -19.76
CA LEU A 332 16.31 -2.28 -18.67
C LEU A 332 15.14 -3.11 -19.23
N PRO A 333 14.68 -4.13 -18.50
CA PRO A 333 13.84 -5.19 -19.06
C PRO A 333 12.43 -4.74 -19.38
N ALA A 334 11.96 -3.63 -18.82
CA ALA A 334 10.57 -3.24 -18.94
C ALA A 334 10.41 -1.76 -19.29
N TYR A 335 9.45 -1.46 -20.15
CA TYR A 335 9.05 -0.11 -20.54
C TYR A 335 8.56 0.74 -19.35
N TRP A 336 8.14 0.12 -18.26
CA TRP A 336 7.73 0.81 -17.03
C TRP A 336 8.89 1.21 -16.10
N TYR A 337 10.17 0.92 -16.47
CA TYR A 337 11.36 1.38 -15.73
C TYR A 337 11.74 2.84 -16.01
N SER A 338 10.77 3.68 -16.35
CA SER A 338 10.94 5.12 -16.52
C SER A 338 9.70 5.86 -16.04
N VAL A 339 9.82 7.16 -15.78
CA VAL A 339 8.66 8.00 -15.42
C VAL A 339 7.62 8.01 -16.53
N GLU A 340 8.05 8.16 -17.79
CA GLU A 340 7.19 8.14 -18.97
C GLU A 340 6.46 6.80 -19.10
N GLY A 341 7.18 5.69 -19.08
CA GLY A 341 6.58 4.37 -19.24
C GLY A 341 5.65 3.97 -18.10
N SER A 342 6.00 4.34 -16.87
CA SER A 342 5.13 4.15 -15.70
C SER A 342 3.84 4.97 -15.80
N TYR A 343 3.93 6.20 -16.29
CA TYR A 343 2.74 7.02 -16.52
C TYR A 343 1.84 6.44 -17.61
N GLU A 344 2.42 6.00 -18.74
CA GLU A 344 1.66 5.41 -19.83
C GLU A 344 0.90 4.16 -19.39
N ILE A 345 1.55 3.25 -18.65
CA ILE A 345 0.87 2.06 -18.17
C ILE A 345 -0.21 2.40 -17.13
N ALA A 346 0.06 3.33 -16.24
CA ALA A 346 -0.91 3.74 -15.23
C ALA A 346 -2.14 4.41 -15.89
N ALA A 347 -1.92 5.34 -16.82
CA ALA A 347 -3.00 5.98 -17.56
C ALA A 347 -3.85 4.98 -18.35
N LYS A 348 -3.19 3.99 -18.98
CA LYS A 348 -3.87 2.93 -19.71
C LYS A 348 -4.67 2.01 -18.77
N ALA A 349 -4.06 1.55 -17.69
CA ALA A 349 -4.69 0.63 -16.76
C ALA A 349 -5.90 1.26 -16.05
N THR A 350 -5.86 2.56 -15.77
CA THR A 350 -6.96 3.29 -15.13
C THR A 350 -7.92 3.95 -16.12
N GLU A 351 -7.80 3.65 -17.41
CA GLU A 351 -8.58 4.28 -18.49
C GLU A 351 -8.55 5.82 -18.44
N HIS A 352 -7.35 6.36 -18.23
CA HIS A 352 -7.09 7.81 -18.14
C HIS A 352 -7.75 8.50 -16.93
N LYS A 353 -8.10 7.75 -15.89
CA LYS A 353 -8.42 8.37 -14.60
C LYS A 353 -7.26 9.24 -14.12
N GLU A 354 -7.53 10.17 -13.25
CA GLU A 354 -6.51 11.05 -12.67
C GLU A 354 -5.48 10.24 -11.89
N VAL A 355 -4.27 10.14 -12.46
CA VAL A 355 -3.11 9.50 -11.85
C VAL A 355 -2.11 10.55 -11.47
N CYS A 356 -1.79 10.63 -10.18
CA CYS A 356 -0.74 11.51 -9.67
C CYS A 356 0.57 10.75 -9.54
N SER A 357 1.65 11.31 -10.07
CA SER A 357 2.98 10.73 -9.93
C SER A 357 3.64 11.14 -8.62
N LEU A 358 4.17 10.17 -7.87
CA LEU A 358 5.09 10.43 -6.76
C LEU A 358 6.53 10.29 -7.24
N SER A 359 7.37 11.26 -6.89
CA SER A 359 8.80 11.21 -7.19
C SER A 359 9.63 11.63 -5.98
N SER A 360 10.73 10.93 -5.75
CA SER A 360 11.70 11.27 -4.70
C SER A 360 12.74 12.33 -5.13
N THR A 361 12.76 12.72 -6.41
CA THR A 361 13.71 13.68 -6.96
C THR A 361 13.02 14.73 -7.84
N GLY A 362 13.45 15.99 -7.76
CA GLY A 362 12.86 17.11 -8.47
C GLY A 362 12.93 17.10 -10.02
N ASN A 363 13.20 15.95 -10.64
CA ASN A 363 13.44 15.82 -12.08
C ASN A 363 12.19 15.50 -12.92
N THR A 364 10.98 15.57 -12.35
CA THR A 364 9.73 15.20 -13.05
C THR A 364 9.17 16.27 -14.00
N ARG A 365 9.97 17.27 -14.39
CA ARG A 365 9.49 18.48 -15.08
C ARG A 365 8.79 18.34 -16.42
N SER A 366 8.80 17.20 -17.09
CA SER A 366 8.30 17.14 -18.46
C SER A 366 7.42 15.97 -18.87
N ALA A 367 7.50 14.81 -18.24
CA ALA A 367 6.76 13.63 -18.68
C ALA A 367 5.30 13.60 -18.23
N CYS A 368 4.99 14.10 -17.02
CA CYS A 368 3.62 14.25 -16.53
C CYS A 368 3.11 15.66 -16.75
N ARG A 369 2.20 15.84 -17.68
CA ARG A 369 1.56 17.15 -17.93
C ARG A 369 0.54 17.58 -16.87
N ARG A 370 0.21 16.71 -15.92
CA ARG A 370 -0.78 16.95 -14.86
C ARG A 370 -0.28 16.33 -13.57
N GLN A 371 0.01 17.17 -12.60
CA GLN A 371 0.26 16.86 -11.18
C GLN A 371 1.57 16.12 -10.85
N CYS A 372 2.43 16.79 -10.09
CA CYS A 372 3.62 16.19 -9.48
C CYS A 372 3.45 16.20 -7.97
N LEU A 373 3.57 15.03 -7.36
CA LEU A 373 3.67 14.85 -5.93
C LEU A 373 5.15 14.66 -5.57
N TYR A 374 5.62 15.35 -4.55
CA TYR A 374 6.99 15.18 -4.04
C TYR A 374 6.96 14.41 -2.72
N VAL A 375 7.67 13.30 -2.65
CA VAL A 375 7.98 12.67 -1.37
C VAL A 375 9.32 13.20 -0.90
N LEU A 376 9.33 13.99 0.15
CA LEU A 376 10.54 14.36 0.85
C LEU A 376 10.77 13.36 1.98
N GLN A 377 11.71 12.46 1.78
CA GLN A 377 12.11 11.51 2.83
C GLN A 377 12.76 12.19 4.04
N ARG A 378 13.31 13.40 3.87
CA ARG A 378 13.78 14.26 4.97
C ARG A 378 13.58 15.74 4.62
N LEU A 379 12.69 16.41 5.32
CA LEU A 379 12.55 17.88 5.25
C LEU A 379 13.68 18.63 5.98
N ALA A 380 14.55 17.93 6.71
CA ALA A 380 15.66 18.53 7.44
C ALA A 380 16.83 19.00 6.55
N ASP A 381 16.86 18.59 5.29
CA ASP A 381 17.92 18.91 4.34
C ASP A 381 17.54 20.01 3.34
N VAL A 382 16.39 20.70 3.55
CA VAL A 382 15.88 21.81 2.70
C VAL A 382 16.01 23.17 3.38
#